data_3dc76a22f713f8817d6cf7b2f09b9ded
#
_entry.id   3dc76a22f713f8817d6cf7b2f09b9ded
#
_cell.length_a   1.000
_cell.length_b   1.000
_cell.length_c   1.000
_cell.angle_alpha   90.00
_cell.angle_beta   90.00
_cell.angle_gamma   90.00
#
_symmetry.space_group_name_H-M   'P 1'
#
loop_
_entity.id
_entity.type
_entity.pdbx_description
1 polymer ?
#
loop_
_entity_poly.entity_id
_entity_poly.type
_entity_poly.pdbx_seq_one_letter_code
_entity_poly.pdbx_strand_id
1 'polypeptide(L)'
;MCSRTFLPTFALTAALAWNADALAVCPSHEFINTILRFQEAKEPVRGLRADLSMRDAECGRRRLVEKLESSENRVVGYKAGLTNRALQERFGAAGPVRGVLLEKMLLEDGAAVPFDYGARPAFEADLMVVVKDSAIHQAKTHLDVLRSLSMVVPFIELPDLFVAEGEKLSASLLVSLNVGARLGVVGKGVPVQATPAFAEALAAMRVVVSDGSGRELASGAGTAILDHPLNAVLWLARDLEKSRVRLKAGDMLSLGSFTPPLQPRPGLTVTVRYLGLPGDPGVSVRFK
;
A
#
# COMPACT_ATOMS: atom_id res chain seq x y z
N MET A 1 87.07 4.65 -13.66
CA MET A 1 85.80 5.35 -14.03
C MET A 1 84.69 4.31 -13.99
N CYS A 2 83.99 4.33 -12.87
CA CYS A 2 82.94 3.33 -12.56
C CYS A 2 81.59 4.08 -12.56
N SER A 3 80.78 3.85 -13.59
CA SER A 3 79.48 4.48 -13.74
C SER A 3 78.43 3.66 -12.97
N ARG A 4 77.79 4.24 -11.97
CA ARG A 4 76.67 3.63 -11.23
C ARG A 4 75.36 4.11 -11.88
N THR A 5 74.65 3.18 -12.43
CA THR A 5 73.27 3.37 -12.94
C THR A 5 72.27 3.25 -11.77
N PHE A 6 71.55 4.35 -11.50
CA PHE A 6 70.43 4.36 -10.56
C PHE A 6 69.14 3.89 -11.27
N LEU A 7 68.52 2.83 -10.81
CA LEU A 7 67.12 2.48 -11.20
C LEU A 7 66.15 3.17 -10.25
N PRO A 8 65.09 3.80 -10.77
CA PRO A 8 64.05 4.32 -9.90
C PRO A 8 63.06 3.22 -9.48
N THR A 9 62.86 3.07 -8.17
CA THR A 9 61.87 2.22 -7.56
C THR A 9 60.50 2.89 -7.71
N PHE A 10 59.60 2.31 -8.53
CA PHE A 10 58.21 2.73 -8.58
C PHE A 10 57.48 2.10 -7.37
N ALA A 11 57.08 2.92 -6.42
CA ALA A 11 56.19 2.55 -5.36
C ALA A 11 54.75 2.52 -5.91
N LEU A 12 54.18 1.29 -6.01
CA LEU A 12 52.78 1.07 -6.41
C LEU A 12 51.92 1.34 -5.15
N THR A 13 51.36 2.55 -5.06
CA THR A 13 50.34 2.86 -4.06
C THR A 13 49.01 2.25 -4.51
N ALA A 14 48.67 1.08 -3.96
CA ALA A 14 47.33 0.52 -4.08
C ALA A 14 46.36 1.41 -3.29
N ALA A 15 45.60 2.23 -3.98
CA ALA A 15 44.43 2.93 -3.43
C ALA A 15 43.36 1.89 -3.14
N LEU A 16 43.22 1.48 -1.88
CA LEU A 16 42.05 0.79 -1.37
C LEU A 16 40.86 1.74 -1.51
N ALA A 17 40.09 1.59 -2.60
CA ALA A 17 38.75 2.18 -2.68
C ALA A 17 37.89 1.51 -1.60
N TRP A 18 37.77 2.13 -0.46
CA TRP A 18 36.69 1.82 0.47
C TRP A 18 35.38 2.15 -0.20
N ASN A 19 34.69 1.14 -0.74
CA ASN A 19 33.27 1.21 -0.95
C ASN A 19 32.67 1.37 0.46
N ALA A 20 32.41 2.61 0.84
CA ALA A 20 31.52 2.91 1.94
C ALA A 20 30.13 2.52 1.44
N ASP A 21 29.77 1.23 1.61
CA ASP A 21 28.38 0.82 1.68
C ASP A 21 27.77 1.73 2.76
N ALA A 22 26.97 2.69 2.33
CA ALA A 22 26.24 3.53 3.25
C ALA A 22 25.44 2.60 4.16
N LEU A 23 25.91 2.47 5.40
CA LEU A 23 25.25 1.61 6.38
C LEU A 23 23.79 2.00 6.42
N ALA A 24 22.90 1.05 6.09
CA ALA A 24 21.47 1.24 6.12
C ALA A 24 21.07 1.80 7.48
N VAL A 25 20.51 3.00 7.50
CA VAL A 25 20.14 3.71 8.73
C VAL A 25 18.63 3.65 8.90
N CYS A 26 18.18 2.64 9.63
CA CYS A 26 16.77 2.55 9.99
C CYS A 26 16.32 3.83 10.70
N PRO A 27 15.20 4.48 10.27
CA PRO A 27 14.67 5.65 10.95
C PRO A 27 14.56 5.45 12.47
N SER A 28 15.05 6.41 13.26
CA SER A 28 15.12 6.28 14.72
C SER A 28 13.73 6.16 15.37
N HIS A 29 13.68 5.66 16.60
CA HIS A 29 12.41 5.64 17.36
C HIS A 29 11.89 7.06 17.63
N GLU A 30 12.76 8.04 17.81
CA GLU A 30 12.39 9.44 17.96
C GLU A 30 11.73 9.99 16.68
N PHE A 31 12.30 9.67 15.53
CA PHE A 31 11.69 10.00 14.23
C PHE A 31 10.27 9.40 14.13
N ILE A 32 10.09 8.12 14.46
CA ILE A 32 8.78 7.46 14.42
C ILE A 32 7.80 8.11 15.41
N ASN A 33 8.23 8.43 16.62
CA ASN A 33 7.37 9.14 17.59
C ASN A 33 6.99 10.54 17.08
N THR A 34 7.87 11.21 16.35
CA THR A 34 7.57 12.50 15.73
C THR A 34 6.51 12.34 14.63
N ILE A 35 6.65 11.35 13.76
CA ILE A 35 5.64 11.03 12.74
C ILE A 35 4.27 10.78 13.38
N LEU A 36 4.21 9.96 14.44
CA LEU A 36 2.95 9.67 15.13
C LEU A 36 2.31 10.91 15.74
N ARG A 37 3.09 11.82 16.35
CA ARG A 37 2.55 13.10 16.87
C ARG A 37 1.95 13.96 15.78
N PHE A 38 2.61 14.10 14.61
CA PHE A 38 2.05 14.85 13.48
C PHE A 38 0.77 14.19 12.95
N GLN A 39 0.77 12.85 12.88
CA GLN A 39 -0.40 12.08 12.44
C GLN A 39 -1.59 12.27 13.42
N GLU A 40 -1.34 12.29 14.71
CA GLU A 40 -2.35 12.55 15.76
C GLU A 40 -2.86 13.98 15.70
N ALA A 41 -1.96 14.95 15.54
CA ALA A 41 -2.30 16.36 15.38
C ALA A 41 -2.97 16.70 14.04
N LYS A 42 -3.00 15.74 13.09
CA LYS A 42 -3.45 15.94 11.70
C LYS A 42 -2.69 17.07 11.00
N GLU A 43 -1.41 17.20 11.28
CA GLU A 43 -0.52 18.21 10.70
C GLU A 43 0.38 17.60 9.63
N PRO A 44 0.57 18.29 8.49
CA PRO A 44 1.44 17.77 7.44
C PRO A 44 2.92 17.90 7.83
N VAL A 45 3.67 16.83 7.66
CA VAL A 45 5.10 16.78 7.97
C VAL A 45 5.92 17.37 6.83
N ARG A 46 6.99 18.13 7.19
CA ARG A 46 7.97 18.73 6.27
C ARG A 46 9.36 18.20 6.54
N GLY A 47 10.25 18.36 5.53
CA GLY A 47 11.67 18.05 5.67
C GLY A 47 11.99 16.57 5.81
N LEU A 48 11.10 15.68 5.36
CA LEU A 48 11.36 14.25 5.36
C LEU A 48 12.38 13.87 4.30
N ARG A 49 13.26 12.92 4.62
CA ARG A 49 14.23 12.40 3.66
C ARG A 49 13.53 11.53 2.61
N ALA A 50 13.56 11.99 1.36
CA ALA A 50 13.01 11.25 0.22
C ALA A 50 14.01 10.23 -0.38
N ASP A 51 15.26 10.22 0.08
CA ASP A 51 16.39 9.43 -0.42
C ASP A 51 16.69 8.18 0.42
N LEU A 52 15.71 7.71 1.20
CA LEU A 52 15.83 6.46 1.95
C LEU A 52 16.07 5.27 1.01
N SER A 53 16.93 4.35 1.40
CA SER A 53 16.94 3.04 0.74
C SER A 53 15.64 2.30 1.02
N MET A 54 15.23 1.40 0.12
CA MET A 54 14.02 0.59 0.37
C MET A 54 14.13 -0.25 1.65
N ARG A 55 15.34 -0.72 1.97
CA ARG A 55 15.62 -1.46 3.20
C ARG A 55 15.39 -0.59 4.46
N ASP A 56 15.81 0.67 4.44
CA ASP A 56 15.60 1.60 5.55
C ASP A 56 14.13 1.98 5.67
N ALA A 57 13.47 2.17 4.54
CA ALA A 57 12.04 2.44 4.48
C ALA A 57 11.20 1.30 5.09
N GLU A 58 11.52 0.05 4.76
CA GLU A 58 10.87 -1.12 5.35
C GLU A 58 11.15 -1.26 6.85
N CYS A 59 12.38 -0.90 7.28
CA CYS A 59 12.71 -0.84 8.69
C CYS A 59 11.90 0.24 9.41
N GLY A 60 11.74 1.42 8.82
CA GLY A 60 10.90 2.51 9.33
C GLY A 60 9.44 2.09 9.45
N ARG A 61 8.87 1.50 8.39
CA ARG A 61 7.50 0.96 8.43
C ARG A 61 7.31 -0.05 9.56
N ARG A 62 8.24 -1.00 9.72
CA ARG A 62 8.14 -1.98 10.80
C ARG A 62 8.09 -1.31 12.18
N ARG A 63 8.98 -0.35 12.47
CA ARG A 63 8.96 0.42 13.71
C ARG A 63 7.68 1.23 13.91
N LEU A 64 7.15 1.81 12.84
CA LEU A 64 5.87 2.52 12.87
C LEU A 64 4.71 1.58 13.22
N VAL A 65 4.64 0.42 12.57
CA VAL A 65 3.61 -0.60 12.82
C VAL A 65 3.72 -1.14 14.25
N GLU A 66 4.93 -1.47 14.73
CA GLU A 66 5.18 -1.93 16.10
C GLU A 66 4.68 -0.92 17.17
N LYS A 67 4.73 0.39 16.87
CA LYS A 67 4.20 1.43 17.75
C LYS A 67 2.68 1.57 17.73
N LEU A 68 2.07 1.26 16.58
CA LEU A 68 0.62 1.31 16.41
C LEU A 68 -0.07 0.02 16.87
N GLU A 69 0.66 -1.10 16.89
CA GLU A 69 0.15 -2.41 17.26
C GLU A 69 -0.04 -2.52 18.78
N SER A 70 -1.11 -3.17 19.18
CA SER A 70 -1.43 -3.50 20.57
C SER A 70 -2.30 -4.75 20.63
N SER A 71 -2.64 -5.25 21.83
CA SER A 71 -3.58 -6.36 22.00
C SER A 71 -4.96 -6.10 21.39
N GLU A 72 -5.35 -4.83 21.28
CA GLU A 72 -6.63 -4.39 20.73
C GLU A 72 -6.54 -3.79 19.32
N ASN A 73 -5.35 -3.80 18.71
CA ASN A 73 -5.10 -3.23 17.40
C ASN A 73 -4.05 -4.05 16.65
N ARG A 74 -4.38 -5.29 16.35
CA ARG A 74 -3.47 -6.27 15.73
C ARG A 74 -3.36 -6.07 14.23
N VAL A 75 -2.29 -6.58 13.65
CA VAL A 75 -2.19 -6.72 12.19
C VAL A 75 -3.25 -7.70 11.70
N VAL A 76 -4.10 -7.24 10.80
CA VAL A 76 -5.20 -8.03 10.20
C VAL A 76 -5.04 -8.21 8.69
N GLY A 77 -4.04 -7.57 8.10
CA GLY A 77 -3.80 -7.71 6.66
C GLY A 77 -2.74 -6.76 6.11
N TYR A 78 -2.73 -6.68 4.79
CA TYR A 78 -1.75 -5.90 4.05
C TYR A 78 -2.41 -5.18 2.88
N LYS A 79 -1.79 -4.11 2.41
CA LYS A 79 -2.25 -3.38 1.23
C LYS A 79 -1.16 -3.28 0.18
N ALA A 80 -1.53 -3.34 -1.10
CA ALA A 80 -0.68 -2.96 -2.21
C ALA A 80 -0.90 -1.48 -2.55
N GLY A 81 0.19 -0.74 -2.73
CA GLY A 81 0.18 0.61 -3.27
C GLY A 81 0.99 0.69 -4.56
N LEU A 82 0.85 1.79 -5.30
CA LEU A 82 1.52 1.99 -6.60
C LEU A 82 1.22 0.85 -7.59
N THR A 83 -0.03 0.46 -7.67
CA THR A 83 -0.50 -0.70 -8.45
C THR A 83 -0.75 -0.41 -9.93
N ASN A 84 -0.29 0.74 -10.43
CA ASN A 84 -0.24 1.04 -11.84
C ASN A 84 1.09 1.70 -12.24
N ARG A 85 1.44 1.57 -13.51
CA ARG A 85 2.74 2.00 -14.03
C ARG A 85 2.98 3.52 -13.90
N ALA A 86 1.96 4.33 -14.12
CA ALA A 86 2.09 5.78 -14.03
C ALA A 86 2.44 6.25 -12.60
N LEU A 87 1.85 5.61 -11.57
CA LEU A 87 2.20 5.88 -10.19
C LEU A 87 3.62 5.38 -9.85
N GLN A 88 4.00 4.20 -10.34
CA GLN A 88 5.37 3.70 -10.15
C GLN A 88 6.40 4.67 -10.70
N GLU A 89 6.23 5.13 -11.93
CA GLU A 89 7.09 6.12 -12.57
C GLU A 89 7.13 7.45 -11.78
N ARG A 90 5.96 7.95 -11.37
CA ARG A 90 5.83 9.20 -10.61
C ARG A 90 6.58 9.16 -9.28
N PHE A 91 6.55 8.03 -8.57
CA PHE A 91 7.18 7.87 -7.26
C PHE A 91 8.58 7.24 -7.33
N GLY A 92 9.11 6.96 -8.52
CA GLY A 92 10.40 6.32 -8.72
C GLY A 92 10.45 4.89 -8.19
N ALA A 93 9.35 4.15 -8.31
CA ALA A 93 9.23 2.76 -7.87
C ALA A 93 9.53 1.80 -9.01
N ALA A 94 10.25 0.71 -8.73
CA ALA A 94 10.46 -0.38 -9.67
C ALA A 94 9.26 -1.35 -9.77
N GLY A 95 8.23 -1.16 -8.95
CA GLY A 95 7.03 -1.99 -8.86
C GLY A 95 6.12 -1.53 -7.73
N PRO A 96 5.09 -2.31 -7.38
CA PRO A 96 4.21 -2.01 -6.26
C PRO A 96 4.95 -1.94 -4.92
N VAL A 97 4.33 -1.35 -3.92
CA VAL A 97 4.83 -1.25 -2.55
C VAL A 97 3.80 -1.79 -1.57
N ARG A 98 4.23 -2.23 -0.38
CA ARG A 98 3.36 -2.84 0.62
C ARG A 98 3.21 -1.97 1.86
N GLY A 99 1.95 -1.81 2.31
CA GLY A 99 1.57 -1.34 3.64
C GLY A 99 1.00 -2.46 4.51
N VAL A 100 0.74 -2.13 5.77
CA VAL A 100 0.16 -3.02 6.78
C VAL A 100 -1.17 -2.45 7.25
N LEU A 101 -2.18 -3.30 7.39
CA LEU A 101 -3.50 -2.95 7.88
C LEU A 101 -3.65 -3.44 9.33
N LEU A 102 -4.07 -2.53 10.20
CA LEU A 102 -4.36 -2.81 11.59
C LEU A 102 -5.88 -2.83 11.82
N GLU A 103 -6.33 -3.58 12.82
CA GLU A 103 -7.74 -3.83 13.10
C GLU A 103 -8.57 -2.54 13.26
N LYS A 104 -8.05 -1.55 14.02
CA LYS A 104 -8.73 -0.25 14.23
C LYS A 104 -8.74 0.68 13.01
N MET A 105 -8.03 0.33 11.93
CA MET A 105 -8.12 1.05 10.66
C MET A 105 -9.37 0.67 9.87
N LEU A 106 -10.00 -0.47 10.17
CA LEU A 106 -11.12 -1.01 9.40
C LEU A 106 -12.44 -0.61 10.05
N LEU A 107 -13.26 0.08 9.27
CA LEU A 107 -14.59 0.58 9.66
C LEU A 107 -15.67 -0.21 8.92
N GLU A 108 -16.86 -0.27 9.50
CA GLU A 108 -18.02 -0.91 8.89
C GLU A 108 -18.61 -0.07 7.75
N ASP A 109 -19.34 -0.73 6.85
CA ASP A 109 -20.10 -0.08 5.77
C ASP A 109 -21.05 0.99 6.32
N GLY A 110 -21.10 2.13 5.67
CA GLY A 110 -21.89 3.28 6.10
C GLY A 110 -21.24 4.12 7.21
N ALA A 111 -19.98 3.84 7.57
CA ALA A 111 -19.29 4.59 8.62
C ALA A 111 -19.34 6.10 8.39
N ALA A 112 -19.44 6.85 9.48
CA ALA A 112 -19.38 8.30 9.49
C ALA A 112 -18.01 8.76 9.99
N VAL A 113 -17.21 9.33 9.08
CA VAL A 113 -15.83 9.75 9.32
C VAL A 113 -15.71 11.27 9.24
N PRO A 114 -14.95 11.94 10.12
CA PRO A 114 -14.63 13.36 9.92
C PRO A 114 -13.97 13.57 8.55
N PHE A 115 -14.38 14.59 7.79
CA PHE A 115 -13.78 14.86 6.48
C PHE A 115 -12.29 15.21 6.61
N ASP A 116 -11.87 15.74 7.76
CA ASP A 116 -10.52 16.10 8.15
C ASP A 116 -9.85 15.02 9.02
N TYR A 117 -10.09 13.72 8.78
CA TYR A 117 -9.56 12.63 9.59
C TYR A 117 -8.03 12.49 9.56
N GLY A 118 -7.36 13.22 8.69
CA GLY A 118 -5.90 13.25 8.53
C GLY A 118 -5.40 14.63 8.15
N ALA A 119 -4.10 14.77 7.96
CA ALA A 119 -3.46 16.02 7.52
C ALA A 119 -3.72 16.32 6.04
N ARG A 120 -3.74 15.28 5.21
CA ARG A 120 -4.05 15.32 3.77
C ARG A 120 -4.91 14.12 3.39
N PRO A 121 -6.14 14.08 3.92
CA PRO A 121 -7.04 12.95 3.73
C PRO A 121 -7.48 12.83 2.28
N ALA A 122 -7.64 11.60 1.83
CA ALA A 122 -8.21 11.27 0.53
C ALA A 122 -9.09 10.02 0.66
N PHE A 123 -9.90 9.71 -0.35
CA PHE A 123 -10.58 8.43 -0.45
C PHE A 123 -10.41 7.84 -1.84
N GLU A 124 -10.35 6.52 -1.90
CA GLU A 124 -10.11 5.76 -3.12
C GLU A 124 -11.04 4.55 -3.19
N ALA A 125 -11.52 4.22 -4.40
CA ALA A 125 -12.18 2.94 -4.62
C ALA A 125 -11.12 1.84 -4.72
N ASP A 126 -11.12 0.91 -3.78
CA ASP A 126 -10.20 -0.22 -3.69
C ASP A 126 -11.00 -1.54 -3.63
N LEU A 127 -10.35 -2.66 -3.71
CA LEU A 127 -10.92 -3.98 -3.53
C LEU A 127 -10.09 -4.77 -2.53
N MET A 128 -10.76 -5.43 -1.60
CA MET A 128 -10.10 -6.29 -0.63
C MET A 128 -10.44 -7.75 -0.90
N VAL A 129 -9.52 -8.65 -0.58
CA VAL A 129 -9.79 -10.08 -0.57
C VAL A 129 -9.45 -10.67 0.80
N VAL A 130 -10.12 -11.77 1.16
CA VAL A 130 -9.86 -12.50 2.40
C VAL A 130 -9.19 -13.81 2.08
N VAL A 131 -8.04 -14.06 2.69
CA VAL A 131 -7.27 -15.28 2.54
C VAL A 131 -8.02 -16.45 3.19
N LYS A 132 -8.14 -17.56 2.48
CA LYS A 132 -8.76 -18.79 2.97
C LYS A 132 -7.75 -19.69 3.68
N ASP A 133 -6.55 -19.80 3.10
CA ASP A 133 -5.50 -20.67 3.63
C ASP A 133 -4.10 -20.25 3.12
N SER A 134 -3.07 -20.88 3.68
CA SER A 134 -1.67 -20.57 3.36
C SER A 134 -1.19 -21.07 1.99
N ALA A 135 -1.99 -21.86 1.25
CA ALA A 135 -1.65 -22.30 -0.10
C ALA A 135 -1.49 -21.13 -1.08
N ILE A 136 -2.02 -19.94 -0.72
CA ILE A 136 -1.84 -18.70 -1.47
C ILE A 136 -0.37 -18.37 -1.77
N HIS A 137 0.60 -18.76 -0.92
CA HIS A 137 2.02 -18.58 -1.17
C HIS A 137 2.55 -19.45 -2.31
N GLN A 138 1.85 -20.52 -2.66
CA GLN A 138 2.20 -21.43 -3.76
C GLN A 138 1.47 -21.09 -5.07
N ALA A 139 0.53 -20.12 -5.02
CA ALA A 139 -0.26 -19.72 -6.17
C ALA A 139 0.62 -19.15 -7.29
N LYS A 140 0.39 -19.63 -8.51
CA LYS A 140 1.10 -19.21 -9.74
C LYS A 140 0.16 -18.62 -10.77
N THR A 141 -1.11 -19.01 -10.73
CA THR A 141 -2.17 -18.60 -11.65
C THR A 141 -3.30 -17.90 -10.90
N HIS A 142 -4.15 -17.15 -11.61
CA HIS A 142 -5.35 -16.54 -11.03
C HIS A 142 -6.29 -17.59 -10.42
N LEU A 143 -6.37 -18.77 -11.02
CA LEU A 143 -7.20 -19.84 -10.49
C LEU A 143 -6.66 -20.40 -9.17
N ASP A 144 -5.33 -20.50 -9.02
CA ASP A 144 -4.71 -20.91 -7.76
C ASP A 144 -4.99 -19.85 -6.66
N VAL A 145 -4.89 -18.56 -7.03
CA VAL A 145 -5.25 -17.46 -6.12
C VAL A 145 -6.70 -17.61 -5.67
N LEU A 146 -7.66 -17.76 -6.60
CA LEU A 146 -9.09 -17.89 -6.25
C LEU A 146 -9.37 -19.09 -5.33
N ARG A 147 -8.66 -20.22 -5.51
CA ARG A 147 -8.79 -21.39 -4.61
C ARG A 147 -8.35 -21.09 -3.18
N SER A 148 -7.43 -20.14 -3.01
CA SER A 148 -6.85 -19.75 -1.72
C SER A 148 -7.54 -18.53 -1.10
N LEU A 149 -8.61 -18.01 -1.71
CA LEU A 149 -9.41 -16.91 -1.21
C LEU A 149 -10.80 -17.40 -0.77
N SER A 150 -11.37 -16.77 0.25
CA SER A 150 -12.76 -17.02 0.70
C SER A 150 -13.72 -15.96 0.19
N MET A 151 -13.32 -14.69 0.17
CA MET A 151 -14.19 -13.55 -0.15
C MET A 151 -13.46 -12.53 -1.01
N VAL A 152 -14.22 -11.84 -1.87
CA VAL A 152 -13.90 -10.54 -2.44
C VAL A 152 -14.77 -9.51 -1.73
N VAL A 153 -14.19 -8.40 -1.29
CA VAL A 153 -14.85 -7.44 -0.40
C VAL A 153 -14.74 -6.04 -0.97
N PRO A 154 -15.85 -5.33 -1.24
CA PRO A 154 -15.86 -3.92 -1.53
C PRO A 154 -15.11 -3.13 -0.45
N PHE A 155 -14.27 -2.19 -0.87
CA PHE A 155 -13.44 -1.44 0.07
C PHE A 155 -13.28 0.01 -0.39
N ILE A 156 -13.46 0.96 0.53
CA ILE A 156 -13.07 2.34 0.34
C ILE A 156 -11.84 2.57 1.19
N GLU A 157 -10.68 2.74 0.55
CA GLU A 157 -9.49 3.18 1.27
C GLU A 157 -9.61 4.66 1.62
N LEU A 158 -9.20 5.00 2.84
CA LEU A 158 -9.15 6.36 3.38
C LEU A 158 -7.69 6.66 3.77
N PRO A 159 -6.79 6.87 2.80
CA PRO A 159 -5.39 7.14 3.08
C PRO A 159 -5.20 8.56 3.61
N ASP A 160 -4.10 8.76 4.34
CA ASP A 160 -3.59 10.08 4.71
C ASP A 160 -2.18 10.25 4.16
N LEU A 161 -2.03 11.10 3.16
CA LEU A 161 -0.74 11.50 2.60
C LEU A 161 -0.18 12.68 3.39
N PHE A 162 0.05 12.51 4.67
CA PHE A 162 0.40 13.57 5.61
C PHE A 162 1.77 14.27 5.38
N VAL A 163 2.42 14.02 4.25
CA VAL A 163 3.57 14.81 3.78
C VAL A 163 3.08 16.12 3.18
N ALA A 164 3.69 17.25 3.59
CA ALA A 164 3.25 18.56 3.16
C ALA A 164 3.31 18.74 1.63
N GLU A 165 2.44 19.59 1.12
CA GLU A 165 2.46 19.94 -0.31
C GLU A 165 3.81 20.57 -0.71
N GLY A 166 4.30 20.20 -1.89
CA GLY A 166 5.61 20.64 -2.38
C GLY A 166 6.79 19.80 -1.90
N GLU A 167 6.63 18.97 -0.88
CA GLU A 167 7.66 18.00 -0.46
C GLU A 167 7.77 16.84 -1.45
N LYS A 168 8.99 16.37 -1.69
CA LYS A 168 9.23 15.21 -2.56
C LYS A 168 8.82 13.93 -1.86
N LEU A 169 7.81 13.26 -2.38
CA LEU A 169 7.37 11.95 -1.92
C LEU A 169 7.89 10.85 -2.85
N SER A 170 8.88 10.08 -2.38
CA SER A 170 9.42 8.91 -3.09
C SER A 170 8.71 7.63 -2.66
N ALA A 171 8.87 6.55 -3.43
CA ALA A 171 8.35 5.24 -3.07
C ALA A 171 8.90 4.75 -1.72
N SER A 172 10.19 4.96 -1.43
CA SER A 172 10.79 4.57 -0.16
C SER A 172 10.23 5.39 1.02
N LEU A 173 10.05 6.70 0.85
CA LEU A 173 9.40 7.51 1.88
C LEU A 173 7.97 7.05 2.11
N LEU A 174 7.20 6.79 1.04
CA LEU A 174 5.83 6.26 1.14
C LEU A 174 5.79 4.93 1.91
N VAL A 175 6.73 4.01 1.65
CA VAL A 175 6.85 2.75 2.39
C VAL A 175 7.14 2.99 3.86
N SER A 176 8.05 3.91 4.21
CA SER A 176 8.40 4.21 5.60
C SER A 176 7.22 4.76 6.40
N LEU A 177 6.25 5.37 5.71
CA LEU A 177 5.01 5.93 6.24
C LEU A 177 3.81 4.97 6.10
N ASN A 178 4.09 3.65 6.01
CA ASN A 178 3.09 2.60 5.87
C ASN A 178 2.15 2.79 4.67
N VAL A 179 2.67 3.33 3.56
CA VAL A 179 1.94 3.56 2.30
C VAL A 179 0.66 4.40 2.52
N GLY A 180 0.72 5.36 3.44
CA GLY A 180 -0.40 6.23 3.76
C GLY A 180 -1.61 5.55 4.41
N ALA A 181 -1.49 4.30 4.87
CA ALA A 181 -2.58 3.59 5.52
C ALA A 181 -3.07 4.32 6.76
N ARG A 182 -4.37 4.70 6.78
CA ARG A 182 -4.98 5.43 7.90
C ARG A 182 -6.29 4.79 8.34
N LEU A 183 -7.28 4.75 7.46
CA LEU A 183 -8.60 4.14 7.68
C LEU A 183 -9.05 3.45 6.40
N GLY A 184 -10.10 2.66 6.49
CA GLY A 184 -10.79 2.07 5.34
C GLY A 184 -12.14 1.52 5.72
N VAL A 185 -13.10 1.58 4.80
CA VAL A 185 -14.47 1.10 5.05
C VAL A 185 -14.66 -0.21 4.31
N VAL A 186 -15.06 -1.23 5.05
CA VAL A 186 -15.20 -2.61 4.58
C VAL A 186 -16.67 -2.89 4.29
N GLY A 187 -16.98 -3.22 3.04
CA GLY A 187 -18.32 -3.59 2.60
C GLY A 187 -18.65 -5.06 2.86
N LYS A 188 -19.84 -5.47 2.39
CA LYS A 188 -20.25 -6.87 2.47
C LYS A 188 -19.50 -7.72 1.45
N GLY A 189 -18.80 -8.74 1.92
CA GLY A 189 -18.05 -9.66 1.07
C GLY A 189 -18.93 -10.54 0.17
N VAL A 190 -18.40 -10.85 -1.01
CA VAL A 190 -18.95 -11.80 -1.98
C VAL A 190 -18.10 -13.07 -1.94
N PRO A 191 -18.71 -14.27 -1.77
CA PRO A 191 -17.96 -15.53 -1.79
C PRO A 191 -17.22 -15.73 -3.12
N VAL A 192 -15.95 -16.14 -3.03
CA VAL A 192 -15.14 -16.42 -4.20
C VAL A 192 -15.58 -17.71 -4.87
N GLN A 193 -15.72 -17.67 -6.20
CA GLN A 193 -15.86 -18.85 -7.04
C GLN A 193 -14.51 -19.09 -7.73
N ALA A 194 -13.90 -20.24 -7.48
CA ALA A 194 -12.62 -20.60 -8.09
C ALA A 194 -12.81 -21.09 -9.54
N THR A 195 -13.31 -20.20 -10.40
CA THR A 195 -13.62 -20.46 -11.82
C THR A 195 -12.94 -19.43 -12.73
N PRO A 196 -12.63 -19.78 -13.99
CA PRO A 196 -12.15 -18.80 -14.97
C PRO A 196 -13.12 -17.63 -15.16
N ALA A 197 -14.43 -17.89 -15.19
CA ALA A 197 -15.45 -16.85 -15.35
C ALA A 197 -15.43 -15.82 -14.21
N PHE A 198 -15.16 -16.23 -12.96
CA PHE A 198 -15.04 -15.29 -11.84
C PHE A 198 -13.75 -14.46 -11.94
N ALA A 199 -12.64 -15.05 -12.41
CA ALA A 199 -11.42 -14.29 -12.67
C ALA A 199 -11.65 -13.24 -13.76
N GLU A 200 -12.33 -13.63 -14.86
CA GLU A 200 -12.68 -12.72 -15.95
C GLU A 200 -13.62 -11.59 -15.46
N ALA A 201 -14.61 -11.89 -14.63
CA ALA A 201 -15.48 -10.90 -14.04
C ALA A 201 -14.71 -9.85 -13.21
N LEU A 202 -13.68 -10.27 -12.45
CA LEU A 202 -12.80 -9.35 -11.70
C LEU A 202 -12.00 -8.41 -12.62
N ALA A 203 -11.57 -8.88 -13.79
CA ALA A 203 -10.85 -8.05 -14.76
C ALA A 203 -11.81 -7.10 -15.51
N ALA A 204 -13.00 -7.59 -15.86
CA ALA A 204 -13.97 -6.87 -16.68
C ALA A 204 -14.87 -5.93 -15.89
N MET A 205 -14.92 -6.03 -14.54
CA MET A 205 -15.80 -5.21 -13.71
C MET A 205 -15.55 -3.72 -13.93
N ARG A 206 -16.63 -2.94 -13.86
CA ARG A 206 -16.57 -1.48 -13.75
C ARG A 206 -16.78 -1.06 -12.31
N VAL A 207 -15.83 -0.32 -11.77
CA VAL A 207 -15.91 0.27 -10.42
C VAL A 207 -16.38 1.71 -10.57
N VAL A 208 -17.45 2.07 -9.88
CA VAL A 208 -18.08 3.39 -9.97
C VAL A 208 -18.14 4.02 -8.60
N VAL A 209 -17.59 5.22 -8.48
CA VAL A 209 -17.67 6.08 -7.30
C VAL A 209 -18.74 7.13 -7.54
N SER A 210 -19.76 7.19 -6.70
CA SER A 210 -20.83 8.18 -6.79
C SER A 210 -21.05 8.93 -5.49
N ASP A 211 -21.60 10.16 -5.58
CA ASP A 211 -22.05 10.91 -4.42
C ASP A 211 -23.47 10.50 -3.98
N GLY A 212 -23.93 11.08 -2.85
CA GLY A 212 -25.25 10.80 -2.28
C GLY A 212 -26.45 11.14 -3.19
N SER A 213 -26.24 11.90 -4.28
CA SER A 213 -27.26 12.18 -5.30
C SER A 213 -27.23 11.15 -6.45
N GLY A 214 -26.26 10.21 -6.45
CA GLY A 214 -26.04 9.25 -7.53
C GLY A 214 -25.17 9.79 -8.67
N ARG A 215 -24.63 11.02 -8.57
CA ARG A 215 -23.71 11.57 -9.57
C ARG A 215 -22.36 10.84 -9.51
N GLU A 216 -21.89 10.34 -10.65
CA GLU A 216 -20.56 9.73 -10.75
C GLU A 216 -19.45 10.77 -10.48
N LEU A 217 -18.57 10.45 -9.56
CA LEU A 217 -17.38 11.25 -9.20
C LEU A 217 -16.14 10.72 -9.90
N ALA A 218 -16.04 9.41 -10.05
CA ALA A 218 -14.95 8.72 -10.74
C ALA A 218 -15.39 7.30 -11.13
N SER A 219 -14.69 6.69 -12.06
CA SER A 219 -14.81 5.27 -12.35
C SER A 219 -13.52 4.66 -12.83
N GLY A 220 -13.40 3.34 -12.74
CA GLY A 220 -12.26 2.57 -13.20
C GLY A 220 -12.66 1.17 -13.65
N ALA A 221 -11.75 0.48 -14.33
CA ALA A 221 -11.91 -0.91 -14.73
C ALA A 221 -11.13 -1.83 -13.78
N GLY A 222 -11.52 -3.10 -13.71
CA GLY A 222 -10.78 -4.10 -12.93
C GLY A 222 -9.29 -4.17 -13.32
N THR A 223 -9.00 -4.01 -14.60
CA THR A 223 -7.61 -4.01 -15.14
C THR A 223 -6.74 -2.82 -14.70
N ALA A 224 -7.29 -1.81 -14.02
CA ALA A 224 -6.51 -0.68 -13.52
C ALA A 224 -5.47 -1.09 -12.46
N ILE A 225 -5.68 -2.22 -11.79
CA ILE A 225 -4.76 -2.77 -10.79
C ILE A 225 -3.88 -3.84 -11.44
N LEU A 226 -2.64 -3.50 -11.78
CA LEU A 226 -1.64 -4.42 -12.34
C LEU A 226 -2.17 -5.31 -13.48
N ASP A 227 -2.98 -4.73 -14.37
CA ASP A 227 -3.68 -5.38 -15.50
C ASP A 227 -4.75 -6.42 -15.08
N HIS A 228 -4.74 -6.85 -13.82
CA HIS A 228 -5.74 -7.75 -13.23
C HIS A 228 -5.65 -7.72 -11.70
N PRO A 229 -6.74 -7.59 -10.92
CA PRO A 229 -6.69 -7.48 -9.46
C PRO A 229 -5.96 -8.65 -8.77
N LEU A 230 -6.10 -9.87 -9.29
CA LEU A 230 -5.41 -11.05 -8.75
C LEU A 230 -3.88 -11.00 -8.93
N ASN A 231 -3.34 -10.15 -9.82
CA ASN A 231 -1.91 -9.91 -9.91
C ASN A 231 -1.38 -9.19 -8.66
N ALA A 232 -2.17 -8.31 -8.05
CA ALA A 232 -1.82 -7.69 -6.77
C ALA A 232 -1.76 -8.72 -5.64
N VAL A 233 -2.65 -9.71 -5.64
CA VAL A 233 -2.61 -10.82 -4.66
C VAL A 233 -1.34 -11.65 -4.85
N LEU A 234 -1.01 -12.04 -6.07
CA LEU A 234 0.23 -12.78 -6.39
C LEU A 234 1.47 -11.99 -5.97
N TRP A 235 1.47 -10.68 -6.23
CA TRP A 235 2.57 -9.82 -5.86
C TRP A 235 2.72 -9.73 -4.32
N LEU A 236 1.62 -9.46 -3.59
CA LEU A 236 1.62 -9.38 -2.13
C LEU A 236 2.09 -10.69 -1.48
N ALA A 237 1.59 -11.85 -1.95
CA ALA A 237 1.99 -13.14 -1.42
C ALA A 237 3.50 -13.38 -1.56
N ARG A 238 4.08 -13.04 -2.73
CA ARG A 238 5.53 -13.16 -3.00
C ARG A 238 6.36 -12.17 -2.18
N ASP A 239 5.90 -10.93 -2.04
CA ASP A 239 6.60 -9.90 -1.28
C ASP A 239 6.63 -10.22 0.22
N LEU A 240 5.50 -10.68 0.76
CA LEU A 240 5.39 -11.13 2.14
C LEU A 240 6.30 -12.34 2.41
N GLU A 241 6.36 -13.30 1.49
CA GLU A 241 7.25 -14.46 1.61
C GLU A 241 8.73 -14.06 1.65
N LYS A 242 9.16 -13.10 0.82
CA LYS A 242 10.52 -12.54 0.87
C LYS A 242 10.82 -11.91 2.23
N SER A 243 9.82 -11.31 2.87
CA SER A 243 9.89 -10.73 4.20
C SER A 243 9.68 -11.75 5.34
N ARG A 244 9.58 -13.06 5.02
CA ARG A 244 9.30 -14.17 5.95
C ARG A 244 7.97 -14.00 6.71
N VAL A 245 7.01 -13.33 6.13
CA VAL A 245 5.66 -13.20 6.66
C VAL A 245 4.76 -14.22 5.97
N ARG A 246 4.05 -15.02 6.74
CA ARG A 246 3.12 -16.03 6.24
C ARG A 246 1.69 -15.55 6.38
N LEU A 247 0.98 -15.53 5.25
CA LEU A 247 -0.46 -15.30 5.23
C LEU A 247 -1.20 -16.50 5.83
N LYS A 248 -2.23 -16.21 6.58
CA LYS A 248 -3.10 -17.20 7.23
C LYS A 248 -4.57 -16.94 6.90
N ALA A 249 -5.42 -17.90 7.20
CA ALA A 249 -6.86 -17.73 7.05
C ALA A 249 -7.36 -16.49 7.82
N GLY A 250 -8.20 -15.70 7.17
CA GLY A 250 -8.75 -14.45 7.69
C GLY A 250 -7.90 -13.21 7.41
N ASP A 251 -6.65 -13.33 6.98
CA ASP A 251 -5.86 -12.14 6.59
C ASP A 251 -6.52 -11.43 5.39
N MET A 252 -6.56 -10.11 5.45
CA MET A 252 -7.15 -9.25 4.44
C MET A 252 -6.09 -8.62 3.56
N LEU A 253 -6.30 -8.61 2.24
CA LEU A 253 -5.40 -7.99 1.28
C LEU A 253 -6.16 -6.92 0.49
N SER A 254 -5.80 -5.64 0.67
CA SER A 254 -6.24 -4.52 -0.17
C SER A 254 -5.36 -4.46 -1.41
N LEU A 255 -5.98 -4.42 -2.58
CA LEU A 255 -5.33 -4.70 -3.86
C LEU A 255 -4.85 -3.44 -4.58
N GLY A 256 -5.29 -2.27 -4.13
CA GLY A 256 -4.98 -0.97 -4.70
C GLY A 256 -6.17 -0.29 -5.36
N SER A 257 -6.01 0.96 -5.73
CA SER A 257 -7.10 1.81 -6.18
C SER A 257 -7.40 1.64 -7.67
N PHE A 258 -8.70 1.62 -7.99
CA PHE A 258 -9.23 1.68 -9.37
C PHE A 258 -9.36 3.13 -9.88
N THR A 259 -9.33 4.11 -8.98
CA THR A 259 -9.57 5.52 -9.31
C THR A 259 -8.44 6.39 -8.77
N PRO A 260 -8.22 7.59 -9.32
CA PRO A 260 -7.40 8.58 -8.64
C PRO A 260 -7.94 8.91 -7.24
N PRO A 261 -7.08 9.32 -6.29
CA PRO A 261 -7.52 9.77 -4.98
C PRO A 261 -8.42 11.00 -5.09
N LEU A 262 -9.55 10.96 -4.39
CA LEU A 262 -10.54 12.02 -4.32
C LEU A 262 -10.50 12.67 -2.93
N GLN A 263 -10.88 13.96 -2.86
CA GLN A 263 -10.85 14.71 -1.61
C GLN A 263 -12.19 14.61 -0.86
N PRO A 264 -12.19 14.24 0.44
CA PRO A 264 -13.38 14.30 1.25
C PRO A 264 -13.81 15.75 1.48
N ARG A 265 -15.13 15.96 1.68
CA ARG A 265 -15.71 17.27 1.98
C ARG A 265 -16.82 17.11 3.03
N PRO A 266 -17.08 18.12 3.86
CA PRO A 266 -18.18 18.06 4.82
C PRO A 266 -19.50 17.72 4.15
N GLY A 267 -20.25 16.78 4.71
CA GLY A 267 -21.56 16.35 4.23
C GLY A 267 -21.55 15.42 3.02
N LEU A 268 -20.38 15.13 2.42
CA LEU A 268 -20.28 14.22 1.28
C LEU A 268 -20.56 12.77 1.73
N THR A 269 -21.53 12.14 1.09
CA THR A 269 -21.71 10.69 1.15
C THR A 269 -21.16 10.10 -0.14
N VAL A 270 -20.36 9.05 -0.03
CA VAL A 270 -19.74 8.35 -1.17
C VAL A 270 -20.20 6.91 -1.15
N THR A 271 -20.57 6.40 -2.33
CA THR A 271 -20.83 4.98 -2.58
C THR A 271 -19.94 4.48 -3.69
N VAL A 272 -19.29 3.35 -3.48
CA VAL A 272 -18.52 2.62 -4.48
C VAL A 272 -19.27 1.35 -4.85
N ARG A 273 -19.49 1.10 -6.15
CA ARG A 273 -20.14 -0.11 -6.67
C ARG A 273 -19.24 -0.83 -7.66
N TYR A 274 -19.28 -2.16 -7.60
CA TYR A 274 -18.46 -3.06 -8.43
C TYR A 274 -19.38 -3.80 -9.40
N LEU A 275 -19.70 -3.13 -10.51
CA LEU A 275 -20.64 -3.63 -11.52
C LEU A 275 -20.01 -4.77 -12.33
N GLY A 276 -20.73 -5.87 -12.47
CA GLY A 276 -20.26 -7.09 -13.12
C GLY A 276 -19.75 -8.18 -12.18
N LEU A 277 -19.60 -7.88 -10.89
CA LEU A 277 -19.43 -8.91 -9.86
C LEU A 277 -20.81 -9.44 -9.42
N PRO A 278 -20.90 -10.68 -8.88
CA PRO A 278 -22.17 -11.25 -8.42
C PRO A 278 -22.90 -10.32 -7.43
N GLY A 279 -24.08 -9.83 -7.84
CA GLY A 279 -24.93 -8.93 -7.06
C GLY A 279 -24.50 -7.46 -7.08
N ASP A 280 -23.56 -7.06 -7.93
CA ASP A 280 -23.05 -5.69 -8.04
C ASP A 280 -22.79 -5.06 -6.66
N PRO A 281 -21.93 -5.67 -5.84
CA PRO A 281 -21.75 -5.27 -4.45
C PRO A 281 -21.25 -3.83 -4.32
N GLY A 282 -21.49 -3.22 -3.17
CA GLY A 282 -21.03 -1.85 -2.90
C GLY A 282 -20.65 -1.63 -1.45
N VAL A 283 -20.12 -0.44 -1.20
CA VAL A 283 -19.71 0.04 0.13
C VAL A 283 -19.86 1.56 0.15
N SER A 284 -20.16 2.13 1.30
CA SER A 284 -20.41 3.56 1.44
C SER A 284 -19.70 4.17 2.67
N VAL A 285 -19.41 5.47 2.59
CA VAL A 285 -18.89 6.27 3.68
C VAL A 285 -19.55 7.64 3.69
N ARG A 286 -19.77 8.21 4.86
CA ARG A 286 -20.26 9.57 5.03
C ARG A 286 -19.20 10.42 5.73
N PHE A 287 -18.80 11.52 5.09
CA PHE A 287 -17.90 12.51 5.67
C PHE A 287 -18.70 13.57 6.44
N LYS A 288 -18.34 13.77 7.73
CA LYS A 288 -18.96 14.75 8.63
C LYS A 288 -18.24 16.08 8.56
#